data_6ddf41eeea437a9c2a3435b32bf5349e
#
_entry.id   6ddf41eeea437a9c2a3435b32bf5349e
#
_cell.length_a   1.000
_cell.length_b   1.000
_cell.length_c   1.000
_cell.angle_alpha   90.00
_cell.angle_beta   90.00
_cell.angle_gamma   90.00
#
_symmetry.space_group_name_H-M   'P 1'
#
loop_
_entity.id
_entity.type
_entity.pdbx_description
1 polymer ?
#
loop_
_entity_poly.entity_id
_entity_poly.type
_entity_poly.pdbx_seq_one_letter_code
_entity_poly.pdbx_strand_id
1 'polypeptide(L)'
;MINYGGNMKLLFTLDSKNYTDDLDIIERFAVRGLICKNGLWAMQKSKNGEYKIPGGGIEKGESKEEALYREVLEETGLHVLNNSIREIGEVLEVRRDNFNSEQKYISHSYYYFCEVDEVISDTCMSENELARGYQLEWASMAEIIATNRILCTEIWQKRDLQLLEWVQGNMNK
;
A
#
# COMPACT_ATOMS: atom_id res chain seq x y z
N MET A 1 9.66 13.71 -16.89
CA MET A 1 10.04 12.74 -15.81
C MET A 1 9.87 13.45 -14.48
N ILE A 2 8.86 13.09 -13.70
CA ILE A 2 8.64 13.69 -12.37
C ILE A 2 9.55 12.91 -11.42
N ASN A 3 10.57 13.59 -10.88
CA ASN A 3 11.49 12.97 -9.92
C ASN A 3 10.87 13.04 -8.53
N TYR A 4 10.26 11.96 -8.04
CA TYR A 4 9.67 11.85 -6.71
C TYR A 4 10.71 11.62 -5.59
N GLY A 5 11.90 12.26 -5.67
CA GLY A 5 12.93 12.20 -4.60
C GLY A 5 13.56 10.81 -4.44
N GLY A 6 14.81 10.73 -4.01
CA GLY A 6 15.71 9.60 -3.83
C GLY A 6 15.21 8.17 -4.13
N ASN A 7 16.04 7.38 -4.78
CA ASN A 7 15.72 5.97 -5.07
C ASN A 7 15.60 5.17 -3.77
N MET A 8 14.37 4.81 -3.38
CA MET A 8 14.16 3.81 -2.34
C MET A 8 14.71 2.45 -2.79
N LYS A 9 15.14 1.64 -1.83
CA LYS A 9 15.60 0.28 -2.11
C LYS A 9 14.46 -0.55 -2.70
N LEU A 10 14.65 -1.10 -3.90
CA LEU A 10 13.73 -2.10 -4.46
C LEU A 10 13.81 -3.39 -3.64
N LEU A 11 12.69 -3.83 -3.10
CA LEU A 11 12.56 -5.05 -2.30
C LEU A 11 12.34 -6.27 -3.19
N PHE A 12 11.32 -6.19 -4.06
CA PHE A 12 10.98 -7.21 -5.03
C PHE A 12 10.07 -6.66 -6.13
N THR A 13 9.87 -7.48 -7.17
CA THR A 13 8.95 -7.18 -8.28
C THR A 13 7.95 -8.33 -8.42
N LEU A 14 6.66 -8.00 -8.47
CA LEU A 14 5.64 -8.90 -8.97
C LEU A 14 5.45 -8.64 -10.46
N ASP A 15 5.91 -9.59 -11.27
CA ASP A 15 5.84 -9.50 -12.72
C ASP A 15 4.92 -10.60 -13.25
N SER A 16 3.77 -10.23 -13.78
CA SER A 16 2.80 -11.15 -14.39
C SER A 16 3.25 -11.74 -15.72
N LYS A 17 4.24 -11.14 -16.37
CA LYS A 17 4.78 -11.55 -17.69
C LYS A 17 3.70 -11.80 -18.75
N ASN A 18 2.60 -11.05 -18.68
CA ASN A 18 1.44 -11.16 -19.58
C ASN A 18 1.38 -10.03 -20.62
N TYR A 19 2.51 -9.40 -20.89
CA TYR A 19 2.71 -8.28 -21.80
C TYR A 19 3.88 -8.55 -22.77
N THR A 20 4.00 -7.72 -23.78
CA THR A 20 5.16 -7.66 -24.68
C THR A 20 5.93 -6.36 -24.46
N ASP A 21 7.22 -6.33 -24.84
CA ASP A 21 8.09 -5.18 -24.56
C ASP A 21 7.87 -3.98 -25.49
N ASP A 22 7.07 -4.14 -26.53
CA ASP A 22 6.68 -3.10 -27.50
C ASP A 22 5.45 -2.27 -27.07
N LEU A 23 4.82 -2.60 -25.94
CA LEU A 23 3.65 -1.85 -25.44
C LEU A 23 4.07 -0.51 -24.83
N ASP A 24 3.21 0.49 -25.02
CA ASP A 24 3.34 1.76 -24.30
C ASP A 24 3.27 1.56 -22.79
N ILE A 25 4.10 2.32 -22.06
CA ILE A 25 4.16 2.20 -20.58
C ILE A 25 3.25 3.24 -19.93
N ILE A 26 2.41 2.77 -19.02
CA ILE A 26 1.70 3.60 -18.04
C ILE A 26 2.24 3.33 -16.65
N GLU A 27 2.67 4.37 -15.96
CA GLU A 27 3.20 4.29 -14.60
C GLU A 27 2.24 4.84 -13.56
N ARG A 28 2.14 4.18 -12.42
CA ARG A 28 1.43 4.66 -11.23
C ARG A 28 2.37 4.67 -10.03
N PHE A 29 2.34 5.75 -9.29
CA PHE A 29 3.10 5.93 -8.05
C PHE A 29 2.14 5.94 -6.86
N ALA A 30 2.46 5.17 -5.82
CA ALA A 30 1.62 5.04 -4.63
C ALA A 30 2.46 4.91 -3.36
N VAL A 31 1.89 5.33 -2.24
CA VAL A 31 2.49 5.20 -0.90
C VAL A 31 1.66 4.27 -0.02
N ARG A 32 2.29 3.60 0.93
CA ARG A 32 1.66 2.69 1.89
C ARG A 32 2.27 2.87 3.27
N GLY A 33 1.44 3.00 4.30
CA GLY A 33 1.85 3.17 5.69
C GLY A 33 1.66 1.91 6.52
N LEU A 34 2.75 1.36 7.06
CA LEU A 34 2.71 0.31 8.06
C LEU A 34 2.76 0.95 9.45
N ILE A 35 1.66 0.84 10.17
CA ILE A 35 1.45 1.48 11.47
C ILE A 35 1.27 0.37 12.51
N CYS A 36 2.18 0.30 13.49
CA CYS A 36 2.12 -0.68 14.57
C CYS A 36 2.00 0.02 15.92
N LYS A 37 1.01 -0.38 16.71
CA LYS A 37 0.81 0.09 18.10
C LYS A 37 0.49 -1.10 18.99
N ASN A 38 1.24 -1.28 20.06
CA ASN A 38 1.05 -2.38 21.02
C ASN A 38 1.05 -3.79 20.39
N GLY A 39 1.84 -4.00 19.33
CA GLY A 39 1.93 -5.27 18.61
C GLY A 39 0.80 -5.55 17.61
N LEU A 40 -0.15 -4.62 17.46
CA LEU A 40 -1.20 -4.68 16.48
C LEU A 40 -0.93 -3.70 15.33
N TRP A 41 -1.38 -4.05 14.14
CA TRP A 41 -1.17 -3.29 12.90
C TRP A 41 -2.48 -2.67 12.45
N ALA A 42 -2.45 -1.37 12.12
CA ALA A 42 -3.59 -0.67 11.56
C ALA A 42 -3.77 -1.08 10.09
N MET A 43 -4.88 -1.70 9.79
CA MET A 43 -5.23 -2.15 8.44
C MET A 43 -6.62 -1.67 8.07
N GLN A 44 -6.89 -1.56 6.79
CA GLN A 44 -8.24 -1.45 6.27
C GLN A 44 -8.80 -2.86 6.03
N LYS A 45 -9.83 -3.25 6.76
CA LYS A 45 -10.53 -4.52 6.54
C LYS A 45 -11.75 -4.30 5.67
N SER A 46 -11.86 -5.05 4.58
CA SER A 46 -13.03 -4.99 3.70
C SER A 46 -14.22 -5.77 4.27
N LYS A 47 -15.39 -5.57 3.70
CA LYS A 47 -16.59 -6.36 4.02
C LYS A 47 -16.44 -7.85 3.74
N ASN A 48 -15.50 -8.26 2.88
CA ASN A 48 -15.21 -9.65 2.57
C ASN A 48 -14.16 -10.25 3.52
N GLY A 49 -13.53 -9.43 4.37
CA GLY A 49 -12.61 -9.83 5.42
C GLY A 49 -11.12 -9.66 5.11
N GLU A 50 -10.72 -9.42 3.85
CA GLU A 50 -9.33 -9.19 3.52
C GLU A 50 -8.82 -7.84 4.04
N TYR A 51 -7.54 -7.80 4.39
CA TYR A 51 -6.84 -6.63 4.88
C TYR A 51 -6.03 -5.94 3.79
N LYS A 52 -6.11 -4.62 3.73
CA LYS A 52 -5.31 -3.73 2.88
C LYS A 52 -4.43 -2.84 3.74
N ILE A 53 -3.17 -2.64 3.35
CA ILE A 53 -2.29 -1.65 3.96
C ILE A 53 -2.81 -0.25 3.61
N PRO A 54 -3.01 0.67 4.58
CA PRO A 54 -3.46 2.03 4.31
C PRO A 54 -2.54 2.76 3.34
N GLY A 55 -3.13 3.50 2.41
CA GLY A 55 -2.40 4.31 1.44
C GLY A 55 -2.92 4.18 0.01
N GLY A 56 -2.52 5.12 -0.84
CA GLY A 56 -3.03 5.24 -2.20
C GLY A 56 -2.09 5.99 -3.13
N GLY A 57 -2.63 6.57 -4.18
CA GLY A 57 -1.87 7.22 -5.25
C GLY A 57 -1.25 8.55 -4.82
N ILE A 58 -0.05 8.83 -5.34
CA ILE A 58 0.58 10.15 -5.21
C ILE A 58 -0.04 11.06 -6.25
N GLU A 59 -0.53 12.22 -5.83
CA GLU A 59 -1.12 13.22 -6.72
C GLU A 59 -0.05 14.08 -7.40
N LYS A 60 -0.46 14.77 -8.46
CA LYS A 60 0.46 15.64 -9.21
C LYS A 60 0.97 16.79 -8.35
N GLY A 61 2.27 16.84 -8.14
CA GLY A 61 2.95 17.88 -7.35
C GLY A 61 3.05 17.57 -5.86
N GLU A 62 2.51 16.43 -5.42
CA GLU A 62 2.57 15.96 -4.05
C GLU A 62 3.87 15.17 -3.82
N SER A 63 4.51 15.36 -2.68
CA SER A 63 5.62 14.50 -2.25
C SER A 63 5.11 13.16 -1.72
N LYS A 64 5.99 12.17 -1.61
CA LYS A 64 5.65 10.86 -1.03
C LYS A 64 5.14 10.97 0.41
N GLU A 65 5.73 11.87 1.20
CA GLU A 65 5.34 12.09 2.59
C GLU A 65 3.96 12.76 2.68
N GLU A 66 3.70 13.81 1.88
CA GLU A 66 2.40 14.46 1.82
C GLU A 66 1.30 13.47 1.42
N ALA A 67 1.55 12.65 0.39
CA ALA A 67 0.63 11.58 -0.01
C ALA A 67 0.38 10.59 1.14
N LEU A 68 1.42 10.20 1.89
CA LEU A 68 1.29 9.27 3.01
C LEU A 68 0.42 9.86 4.13
N TYR A 69 0.65 11.13 4.50
CA TYR A 69 -0.18 11.83 5.49
C TYR A 69 -1.65 11.89 5.06
N ARG A 70 -1.91 12.30 3.82
CA ARG A 70 -3.26 12.43 3.27
C ARG A 70 -3.98 11.08 3.22
N GLU A 71 -3.36 10.08 2.60
CA GLU A 71 -3.98 8.77 2.38
C GLU A 71 -4.26 8.02 3.69
N VAL A 72 -3.31 8.03 4.64
CA VAL A 72 -3.53 7.40 5.96
C VAL A 72 -4.69 8.08 6.68
N LEU A 73 -4.76 9.42 6.66
CA LEU A 73 -5.85 10.17 7.28
C LEU A 73 -7.19 9.87 6.60
N GLU A 74 -7.27 9.96 5.28
CA GLU A 74 -8.50 9.74 4.51
C GLU A 74 -9.07 8.34 4.69
N GLU A 75 -8.21 7.33 4.68
CA GLU A 75 -8.63 5.93 4.74
C GLU A 75 -8.86 5.40 6.15
N THR A 76 -8.19 5.94 7.16
CA THR A 76 -8.22 5.38 8.53
C THR A 76 -8.62 6.39 9.61
N GLY A 77 -8.61 7.68 9.32
CA GLY A 77 -8.78 8.74 10.32
C GLY A 77 -7.56 8.94 11.24
N LEU A 78 -6.47 8.18 11.05
CA LEU A 78 -5.27 8.27 11.86
C LEU A 78 -4.36 9.40 11.38
N HIS A 79 -3.74 10.13 12.31
CA HIS A 79 -2.80 11.21 12.03
C HIS A 79 -1.36 10.70 12.19
N VAL A 80 -0.63 10.62 11.09
CA VAL A 80 0.79 10.25 11.10
C VAL A 80 1.59 11.36 11.79
N LEU A 81 2.44 10.97 12.75
CA LEU A 81 3.30 11.90 13.47
C LEU A 81 4.43 12.43 12.59
N ASN A 82 4.64 13.73 12.63
CA ASN A 82 5.77 14.36 11.94
C ASN A 82 7.10 13.72 12.41
N ASN A 83 8.01 13.49 11.47
CA ASN A 83 9.32 12.87 11.72
C ASN A 83 9.30 11.40 12.19
N SER A 84 8.15 10.71 12.12
CA SER A 84 8.08 9.28 12.43
C SER A 84 8.25 8.37 11.22
N ILE A 85 8.21 8.94 10.01
CA ILE A 85 8.24 8.20 8.75
C ILE A 85 9.63 7.61 8.53
N ARG A 86 9.68 6.29 8.30
CA ARG A 86 10.91 5.54 7.99
C ARG A 86 10.68 4.67 6.76
N GLU A 87 11.55 4.79 5.78
CA GLU A 87 11.49 4.02 4.55
C GLU A 87 11.67 2.50 4.82
N ILE A 88 10.81 1.70 4.21
CA ILE A 88 10.97 0.23 4.14
C ILE A 88 11.58 -0.13 2.80
N GLY A 89 10.99 0.34 1.72
CA GLY A 89 11.43 0.08 0.35
C GLY A 89 10.32 0.21 -0.67
N GLU A 90 10.69 -0.07 -1.91
CA GLU A 90 9.81 -0.04 -3.07
C GLU A 90 9.45 -1.45 -3.50
N VAL A 91 8.22 -1.66 -3.92
CA VAL A 91 7.76 -2.87 -4.62
C VAL A 91 7.21 -2.47 -5.97
N LEU A 92 7.63 -3.17 -7.02
CA LEU A 92 7.10 -3.02 -8.36
C LEU A 92 6.03 -4.08 -8.65
N GLU A 93 4.96 -3.66 -9.30
CA GLU A 93 3.98 -4.53 -9.94
C GLU A 93 4.03 -4.26 -11.44
N VAL A 94 4.31 -5.29 -12.25
CA VAL A 94 4.44 -5.18 -13.70
C VAL A 94 3.48 -6.15 -14.37
N ARG A 95 2.61 -5.64 -15.24
CA ARG A 95 1.64 -6.44 -15.96
C ARG A 95 1.12 -5.71 -17.20
N ARG A 96 0.36 -6.40 -18.03
CA ARG A 96 -0.49 -5.74 -19.02
C ARG A 96 -1.56 -4.92 -18.29
N ASP A 97 -1.90 -3.74 -18.80
CA ASP A 97 -2.96 -2.93 -18.19
C ASP A 97 -4.32 -3.62 -18.32
N ASN A 98 -5.14 -3.52 -17.27
CA ASN A 98 -6.46 -4.17 -17.21
C ASN A 98 -7.53 -3.44 -18.02
N PHE A 99 -7.31 -2.15 -18.32
CA PHE A 99 -8.27 -1.28 -18.99
C PHE A 99 -7.89 -1.03 -20.45
N ASN A 100 -6.58 -1.11 -20.77
CA ASN A 100 -6.07 -0.94 -22.11
C ASN A 100 -5.00 -2.00 -22.41
N SER A 101 -5.37 -3.02 -23.17
CA SER A 101 -4.49 -4.15 -23.52
C SER A 101 -3.25 -3.77 -24.36
N GLU A 102 -3.23 -2.56 -24.91
CA GLU A 102 -2.09 -2.01 -25.67
C GLU A 102 -1.08 -1.30 -24.76
N GLN A 103 -1.25 -1.37 -23.44
CA GLN A 103 -0.37 -0.75 -22.48
C GLN A 103 0.20 -1.76 -21.47
N LYS A 104 1.46 -1.52 -21.10
CA LYS A 104 2.16 -2.16 -19.98
C LYS A 104 2.02 -1.28 -18.74
N TYR A 105 1.41 -1.80 -17.70
CA TYR A 105 1.23 -1.11 -16.43
C TYR A 105 2.38 -1.41 -15.49
N ILE A 106 2.99 -0.36 -14.93
CA ILE A 106 4.02 -0.45 -13.90
C ILE A 106 3.53 0.36 -12.69
N SER A 107 3.34 -0.31 -11.55
CA SER A 107 3.01 0.35 -10.29
C SER A 107 4.20 0.36 -9.36
N HIS A 108 4.61 1.57 -8.95
CA HIS A 108 5.63 1.85 -7.96
C HIS A 108 4.94 2.03 -6.61
N SER A 109 5.11 1.10 -5.69
CA SER A 109 4.54 1.19 -4.35
C SER A 109 5.64 1.40 -3.33
N TYR A 110 5.62 2.56 -2.67
CA TYR A 110 6.58 2.98 -1.66
C TYR A 110 6.02 2.70 -0.27
N TYR A 111 6.73 1.89 0.51
CA TYR A 111 6.29 1.46 1.83
C TYR A 111 7.09 2.13 2.93
N TYR A 112 6.37 2.55 3.97
CA TYR A 112 6.93 3.26 5.11
C TYR A 112 6.42 2.68 6.42
N PHE A 113 7.29 2.60 7.43
CA PHE A 113 6.84 2.57 8.81
C PHE A 113 6.50 3.99 9.25
N CYS A 114 5.42 4.16 9.99
CA CYS A 114 5.07 5.43 10.61
C CYS A 114 4.35 5.21 11.95
N GLU A 115 4.43 6.22 12.80
CA GLU A 115 3.72 6.29 14.06
C GLU A 115 2.54 7.27 13.92
N VAL A 116 1.51 7.06 14.73
CA VAL A 116 0.30 7.89 14.73
C VAL A 116 0.01 8.41 16.12
N ASP A 117 -0.66 9.55 16.20
CA ASP A 117 -1.12 10.07 17.47
C ASP A 117 -2.36 9.31 18.00
N GLU A 118 -2.96 9.78 19.10
CA GLU A 118 -4.14 9.16 19.70
C GLU A 118 -5.46 9.74 19.16
N VAL A 119 -5.36 10.82 18.38
CA VAL A 119 -6.52 11.48 17.79
C VAL A 119 -6.96 10.72 16.55
N ILE A 120 -8.25 10.42 16.46
CA ILE A 120 -8.87 9.80 15.29
C ILE A 120 -9.88 10.80 14.74
N SER A 121 -9.77 11.09 13.45
CA SER A 121 -10.70 11.93 12.69
C SER A 121 -11.68 11.08 11.88
N ASP A 122 -12.69 11.73 11.30
CA ASP A 122 -13.55 11.09 10.32
C ASP A 122 -12.74 10.72 9.06
N THR A 123 -13.10 9.61 8.44
CA THR A 123 -12.49 9.15 7.18
C THR A 123 -13.11 9.89 5.98
N CYS A 124 -12.35 10.01 4.89
CA CYS A 124 -12.81 10.58 3.61
C CYS A 124 -12.46 9.61 2.47
N MET A 125 -13.05 8.43 2.51
CA MET A 125 -12.79 7.37 1.54
C MET A 125 -13.44 7.66 0.18
N SER A 126 -12.78 7.19 -0.89
CA SER A 126 -13.34 7.20 -2.24
C SER A 126 -14.59 6.31 -2.37
N GLU A 127 -15.40 6.54 -3.43
CA GLU A 127 -16.58 5.70 -3.70
C GLU A 127 -16.24 4.21 -3.82
N ASN A 128 -15.09 3.87 -4.41
CA ASN A 128 -14.62 2.49 -4.54
C ASN A 128 -14.29 1.86 -3.19
N GLU A 129 -13.68 2.61 -2.28
CA GLU A 129 -13.36 2.14 -0.93
C GLU A 129 -14.61 1.97 -0.08
N LEU A 130 -15.55 2.92 -0.17
CA LEU A 130 -16.85 2.80 0.46
C LEU A 130 -17.63 1.59 -0.06
N ALA A 131 -17.62 1.33 -1.37
CA ALA A 131 -18.26 0.17 -1.98
C ALA A 131 -17.66 -1.16 -1.50
N ARG A 132 -16.35 -1.20 -1.22
CA ARG A 132 -15.66 -2.35 -0.62
C ARG A 132 -15.92 -2.48 0.89
N GLY A 133 -16.48 -1.45 1.53
CA GLY A 133 -16.81 -1.42 2.95
C GLY A 133 -15.59 -1.46 3.85
N TYR A 134 -14.50 -0.81 3.45
CA TYR A 134 -13.29 -0.74 4.26
C TYR A 134 -13.56 -0.02 5.59
N GLN A 135 -12.97 -0.56 6.65
CA GLN A 135 -12.96 0.01 7.99
C GLN A 135 -11.58 -0.20 8.62
N LEU A 136 -11.14 0.77 9.43
CA LEU A 136 -9.94 0.60 10.23
C LEU A 136 -10.11 -0.57 11.20
N GLU A 137 -9.19 -1.52 11.16
CA GLU A 137 -9.09 -2.61 12.13
C GLU A 137 -7.63 -2.79 12.58
N TRP A 138 -7.45 -3.00 13.88
CA TRP A 138 -6.16 -3.33 14.48
C TRP A 138 -6.07 -4.83 14.68
N ALA A 139 -5.14 -5.47 13.97
CA ALA A 139 -4.97 -6.92 14.01
C ALA A 139 -3.50 -7.33 14.16
N SER A 140 -3.26 -8.55 14.62
CA SER A 140 -1.91 -9.09 14.67
C SER A 140 -1.38 -9.41 13.27
N MET A 141 -0.06 -9.29 13.06
CA MET A 141 0.57 -9.64 11.77
C MET A 141 0.24 -11.08 11.34
N ALA A 142 0.22 -12.01 12.29
CA ALA A 142 -0.10 -13.40 12.02
C ALA A 142 -1.54 -13.59 11.52
N GLU A 143 -2.51 -12.90 12.13
CA GLU A 143 -3.91 -12.92 11.70
C GLU A 143 -4.08 -12.31 10.31
N ILE A 144 -3.50 -11.13 10.06
CA ILE A 144 -3.57 -10.46 8.77
C ILE A 144 -3.03 -11.36 7.65
N ILE A 145 -1.83 -11.93 7.84
CA ILE A 145 -1.21 -12.82 6.85
C ILE A 145 -2.05 -14.08 6.63
N ALA A 146 -2.51 -14.73 7.71
CA ALA A 146 -3.32 -15.95 7.61
C ALA A 146 -4.62 -15.70 6.83
N THR A 147 -5.31 -14.59 7.12
CA THR A 147 -6.54 -14.18 6.45
C THR A 147 -6.30 -13.89 4.97
N ASN A 148 -5.28 -13.07 4.68
CA ASN A 148 -4.98 -12.65 3.31
C ASN A 148 -4.48 -13.79 2.42
N ARG A 149 -3.78 -14.79 2.96
CA ARG A 149 -3.42 -16.00 2.21
C ARG A 149 -4.61 -16.75 1.66
N ILE A 150 -5.76 -16.68 2.33
CA ILE A 150 -7.00 -17.36 1.93
C ILE A 150 -7.82 -16.46 0.99
N LEU A 151 -7.91 -15.17 1.28
CA LEU A 151 -8.88 -14.26 0.64
C LEU A 151 -8.31 -13.45 -0.52
N CYS A 152 -6.98 -13.18 -0.56
CA CYS A 152 -6.38 -12.33 -1.59
C CYS A 152 -6.26 -13.05 -2.94
N THR A 153 -6.97 -12.53 -3.94
CA THR A 153 -6.98 -13.05 -5.32
C THR A 153 -6.31 -12.09 -6.30
N GLU A 154 -6.48 -10.78 -6.09
CA GLU A 154 -5.97 -9.73 -6.95
C GLU A 154 -4.45 -9.54 -6.78
N ILE A 155 -3.76 -9.14 -7.86
CA ILE A 155 -2.29 -8.97 -7.85
C ILE A 155 -1.84 -7.92 -6.82
N TRP A 156 -2.55 -6.81 -6.68
CA TRP A 156 -2.24 -5.77 -5.71
C TRP A 156 -2.41 -6.25 -4.25
N GLN A 157 -3.37 -7.16 -3.99
CA GLN A 157 -3.54 -7.79 -2.67
C GLN A 157 -2.38 -8.75 -2.38
N LYS A 158 -1.95 -9.52 -3.39
CA LYS A 158 -0.80 -10.44 -3.28
C LYS A 158 0.51 -9.67 -3.07
N ARG A 159 0.65 -8.49 -3.69
CA ARG A 159 1.78 -7.58 -3.45
C ARG A 159 1.87 -7.17 -1.98
N ASP A 160 0.77 -6.69 -1.41
CA ASP A 160 0.72 -6.27 -0.01
C ASP A 160 0.93 -7.46 0.93
N LEU A 161 0.36 -8.63 0.64
CA LEU A 161 0.60 -9.86 1.40
C LEU A 161 2.09 -10.26 1.40
N GLN A 162 2.73 -10.28 0.24
CA GLN A 162 4.15 -10.61 0.14
C GLN A 162 5.04 -9.62 0.90
N LEU A 163 4.67 -8.33 0.90
CA LEU A 163 5.37 -7.34 1.72
C LEU A 163 5.20 -7.62 3.22
N LEU A 164 3.99 -7.91 3.69
CA LEU A 164 3.74 -8.22 5.10
C LEU A 164 4.54 -9.47 5.56
N GLU A 165 4.61 -10.50 4.72
CA GLU A 165 5.43 -11.68 4.96
C GLU A 165 6.92 -11.34 5.02
N TRP A 166 7.39 -10.48 4.12
CA TRP A 166 8.77 -9.99 4.12
C TRP A 166 9.08 -9.19 5.39
N VAL A 167 8.18 -8.30 5.82
CA VAL A 167 8.31 -7.52 7.05
C VAL A 167 8.37 -8.46 8.26
N GLN A 168 7.43 -9.41 8.38
CA GLN A 168 7.41 -10.39 9.47
C GLN A 168 8.72 -11.18 9.56
N GLY A 169 9.27 -11.60 8.43
CA GLY A 169 10.53 -12.35 8.38
C GLY A 169 11.77 -11.52 8.73
N ASN A 170 11.71 -10.19 8.60
CA ASN A 170 12.84 -9.29 8.85
C ASN A 170 12.78 -8.55 10.20
N MET A 171 11.60 -8.45 10.83
CA MET A 171 11.47 -7.88 12.18
C MET A 171 12.02 -8.79 13.29
N ASN A 172 12.18 -10.08 13.01
CA ASN A 172 12.66 -11.08 13.97
C ASN A 172 14.18 -11.34 13.87
N LYS A 173 14.90 -10.53 13.09
CA LYS A 173 16.36 -10.55 12.96
C LYS A 173 16.98 -9.35 13.65
#